data_ba117e0b3a55fb5ef4a1cb92de1ea6e3
#
_entry.id   ba117e0b3a55fb5ef4a1cb92de1ea6e3
#
_cell.length_a   1.000
_cell.length_b   1.000
_cell.length_c   1.000
_cell.angle_alpha   90.00
_cell.angle_beta   90.00
_cell.angle_gamma   90.00
#
_symmetry.space_group_name_H-M   'P 1'
#
loop_
_entity.id
_entity.type
_entity.pdbx_description
1 polymer ?
#
loop_
_entity_poly.entity_id
_entity_poly.type
_entity_poly.pdbx_seq_one_letter_code
_entity_poly.pdbx_strand_id
1 'polypeptide(L)'
;IPKLKMDFGPIFSTFGYNDVEGQRIRAGGRTYFGSNDKWRIQGYTAYGFRDNQFKYGISGRWMVNPNKRLILSVGNRRDVEQMGVSLTTSNDVLGRSFASSALFASGVNNQLTSVNLTTLGFEIEPAKNFTFQTNLTYRTLKSASSEFSLDYYTDLTQTEIKSEVKQSEINFVAEYTPKRKTVG
;
A
#
# COMPACT_ATOMS: atom_id res chain seq x y z
N ILE A 1 -4.41 22.61 1.37
CA ILE A 1 -4.75 23.88 2.07
C ILE A 1 -3.48 24.38 2.73
N PRO A 2 -2.88 25.51 2.27
CA PRO A 2 -1.54 25.95 2.73
C PRO A 2 -1.45 26.19 4.24
N LYS A 3 -2.51 26.67 4.87
CA LYS A 3 -2.55 26.93 6.32
C LYS A 3 -2.52 25.67 7.18
N LEU A 4 -3.04 24.56 6.70
CA LEU A 4 -3.10 23.29 7.43
C LEU A 4 -1.89 22.40 7.17
N LYS A 5 -1.00 22.76 6.24
CA LYS A 5 0.13 21.93 5.79
C LYS A 5 -0.30 20.49 5.46
N MET A 6 -1.47 20.36 4.86
CA MET A 6 -2.06 19.08 4.47
C MET A 6 -2.55 19.16 3.03
N ASP A 7 -2.23 18.13 2.26
CA ASP A 7 -2.78 17.90 0.94
C ASP A 7 -3.89 16.86 1.04
N PHE A 8 -5.05 17.14 0.48
CA PHE A 8 -6.16 16.20 0.37
C PHE A 8 -6.26 15.67 -1.04
N GLY A 9 -6.57 14.42 -1.21
CA GLY A 9 -6.76 13.80 -2.51
C GLY A 9 -6.11 12.43 -2.63
N PRO A 10 -6.06 11.88 -3.81
CA PRO A 10 -6.51 12.45 -5.08
C PRO A 10 -8.04 12.40 -5.24
N ILE A 11 -8.61 13.47 -5.76
CA ILE A 11 -10.06 13.62 -5.95
C ILE A 11 -10.63 12.51 -6.85
N PHE A 12 -9.85 12.06 -7.85
CA PHE A 12 -10.25 11.01 -8.79
C PHE A 12 -10.43 9.62 -8.17
N SER A 13 -9.92 9.39 -6.97
CA SER A 13 -10.11 8.13 -6.24
C SER A 13 -11.15 8.23 -5.12
N THR A 14 -11.88 9.36 -5.05
CA THR A 14 -12.91 9.56 -4.04
C THR A 14 -14.10 8.63 -4.26
N PHE A 15 -14.44 8.37 -5.51
CA PHE A 15 -15.53 7.47 -5.88
C PHE A 15 -14.98 6.29 -6.68
N GLY A 16 -15.47 5.11 -6.42
CA GLY A 16 -15.14 3.89 -7.13
C GLY A 16 -16.33 2.95 -7.15
N TYR A 17 -16.24 1.94 -8.01
CA TYR A 17 -17.19 0.84 -8.06
C TYR A 17 -16.46 -0.47 -8.34
N ASN A 18 -16.82 -1.52 -7.63
CA ASN A 18 -16.47 -2.90 -7.95
C ASN A 18 -17.56 -3.87 -7.47
N ASP A 19 -17.50 -5.11 -7.93
CA ASP A 19 -18.57 -6.08 -7.67
C ASP A 19 -18.66 -6.54 -6.21
N VAL A 20 -17.59 -6.39 -5.44
CA VAL A 20 -17.54 -6.76 -4.02
C VAL A 20 -18.08 -5.64 -3.14
N GLU A 21 -17.57 -4.43 -3.30
CA GLU A 21 -17.90 -3.27 -2.46
C GLU A 21 -19.14 -2.52 -2.94
N GLY A 22 -19.54 -2.73 -4.20
CA GLY A 22 -20.51 -1.87 -4.87
C GLY A 22 -19.94 -0.46 -5.07
N GLN A 23 -20.73 0.54 -4.76
CA GLN A 23 -20.21 1.91 -4.69
C GLN A 23 -19.24 2.03 -3.51
N ARG A 24 -18.14 2.76 -3.73
CA ARG A 24 -17.11 3.02 -2.74
C ARG A 24 -16.83 4.51 -2.66
N ILE A 25 -16.77 5.04 -1.45
CA ILE A 25 -16.31 6.40 -1.18
C ILE A 25 -14.99 6.33 -0.43
N ARG A 26 -14.01 7.12 -0.86
CA ARG A 26 -12.68 7.21 -0.22
C ARG A 26 -12.33 8.67 0.05
N ALA A 27 -11.78 8.93 1.23
CA ALA A 27 -11.19 10.21 1.60
C ALA A 27 -9.79 9.98 2.14
N GLY A 28 -8.83 10.79 1.73
CA GLY A 28 -7.46 10.66 2.17
C GLY A 28 -6.67 11.95 2.04
N GLY A 29 -5.47 11.92 2.60
CA GLY A 29 -4.57 13.05 2.56
C GLY A 29 -3.18 12.70 3.08
N ARG A 30 -2.30 13.69 2.99
CA ARG A 30 -0.93 13.61 3.49
C ARG A 30 -0.54 14.92 4.14
N THR A 31 0.35 14.85 5.12
CA THR A 31 1.02 16.04 5.63
C THR A 31 2.02 16.57 4.60
N TYR A 32 2.10 17.89 4.49
CA TYR A 32 3.04 18.57 3.60
C TYR A 32 3.68 19.74 4.36
N PHE A 33 4.98 19.64 4.64
CA PHE A 33 5.74 20.66 5.37
C PHE A 33 6.76 21.40 4.49
N GLY A 34 6.96 20.96 3.26
CA GLY A 34 7.91 21.51 2.30
C GLY A 34 8.74 20.42 1.61
N SER A 35 9.73 20.82 0.81
CA SER A 35 10.56 19.92 0.02
C SER A 35 11.51 19.04 0.86
N ASN A 36 11.81 19.45 2.10
CA ASN A 36 12.71 18.74 3.03
C ASN A 36 11.99 18.24 4.28
N ASP A 37 10.82 17.65 4.11
CA ASP A 37 10.06 17.12 5.25
C ASP A 37 10.86 16.06 5.99
N LYS A 38 11.15 16.32 7.27
CA LYS A 38 11.77 15.33 8.15
C LYS A 38 10.85 14.15 8.45
N TRP A 39 9.55 14.38 8.44
CA TRP A 39 8.56 13.34 8.61
C TRP A 39 7.34 13.61 7.73
N ARG A 40 6.67 12.57 7.33
CA ARG A 40 5.45 12.62 6.55
C ARG A 40 4.50 11.52 7.03
N ILE A 41 3.26 11.89 7.25
CA ILE A 41 2.18 10.96 7.51
C ILE A 41 1.19 11.09 6.37
N GLN A 42 0.73 9.97 5.87
CA GLN A 42 -0.31 9.91 4.85
C GLN A 42 -1.29 8.79 5.20
N GLY A 43 -2.54 8.98 4.81
CA GLY A 43 -3.56 7.98 5.09
C GLY A 43 -4.83 8.23 4.31
N TYR A 44 -5.66 7.21 4.30
CA TYR A 44 -7.01 7.28 3.77
C TYR A 44 -7.95 6.37 4.55
N THR A 45 -9.23 6.67 4.45
CA THR A 45 -10.31 5.77 4.80
C THR A 45 -11.26 5.61 3.61
N ALA A 46 -11.87 4.43 3.48
CA ALA A 46 -12.85 4.16 2.46
C ALA A 46 -13.98 3.33 3.03
N TYR A 47 -15.16 3.44 2.42
CA TYR A 47 -16.34 2.67 2.79
C TYR A 47 -16.99 2.07 1.54
N GLY A 48 -17.23 0.77 1.56
CA GLY A 48 -17.97 0.04 0.54
C GLY A 48 -19.43 -0.13 0.95
N PHE A 49 -20.35 0.24 0.08
CA PHE A 49 -21.78 0.22 0.40
C PHE A 49 -22.43 -1.16 0.29
N ARG A 50 -21.86 -2.08 -0.48
CA ARG A 50 -22.38 -3.43 -0.63
C ARG A 50 -21.86 -4.34 0.48
N ASP A 51 -20.57 -4.29 0.78
CA ASP A 51 -19.96 -5.12 1.83
C ASP A 51 -20.06 -4.52 3.24
N ASN A 52 -20.52 -3.26 3.35
CA ASN A 52 -20.68 -2.50 4.60
C ASN A 52 -19.40 -2.48 5.45
N GLN A 53 -18.22 -2.40 4.81
CA GLN A 53 -16.95 -2.43 5.52
C GLN A 53 -16.15 -1.14 5.35
N PHE A 54 -15.51 -0.73 6.44
CA PHE A 54 -14.48 0.30 6.41
C PHE A 54 -13.13 -0.32 6.04
N LYS A 55 -12.43 0.37 5.15
CA LYS A 55 -11.06 0.12 4.74
C LYS A 55 -10.22 1.32 5.07
N TYR A 56 -8.94 1.12 5.26
CA TYR A 56 -8.02 2.21 5.58
C TYR A 56 -6.61 1.88 5.13
N GLY A 57 -5.83 2.91 4.98
CA GLY A 57 -4.38 2.83 4.87
C GLY A 57 -3.76 4.00 5.60
N ILE A 58 -2.70 3.72 6.34
CA ILE A 58 -1.89 4.73 7.01
C ILE A 58 -0.42 4.39 6.83
N SER A 59 0.40 5.40 6.54
CA SER A 59 1.85 5.24 6.56
C SER A 59 2.54 6.48 7.09
N GLY A 60 3.67 6.24 7.74
CA GLY A 60 4.58 7.24 8.24
C GLY A 60 5.98 7.07 7.65
N ARG A 61 6.63 8.18 7.37
CA ARG A 61 8.02 8.25 6.94
C ARG A 61 8.75 9.27 7.78
N TRP A 62 9.90 8.90 8.31
CA TRP A 62 10.73 9.77 9.15
C TRP A 62 12.18 9.75 8.70
N MET A 63 12.72 10.93 8.35
CA MET A 63 14.12 11.15 8.04
C MET A 63 14.88 11.40 9.35
N VAL A 64 15.50 10.35 9.88
CA VAL A 64 16.22 10.37 11.15
C VAL A 64 17.52 11.14 11.01
N ASN A 65 18.26 10.92 9.92
CA ASN A 65 19.52 11.58 9.65
C ASN A 65 19.54 12.13 8.20
N PRO A 66 19.43 13.45 8.03
CA PRO A 66 19.47 14.07 6.70
C PRO A 66 20.81 13.88 5.96
N ASN A 67 21.94 13.88 6.68
CA ASN A 67 23.26 13.81 6.07
C ASN A 67 23.54 12.47 5.37
N LYS A 68 23.02 11.39 5.94
CA LYS A 68 23.11 10.02 5.40
C LYS A 68 21.81 9.57 4.75
N ARG A 69 20.83 10.48 4.63
CA ARG A 69 19.48 10.16 4.19
C ARG A 69 18.91 8.92 4.87
N LEU A 70 19.16 8.81 6.19
CA LEU A 70 18.58 7.70 6.95
C LEU A 70 17.08 7.93 7.14
N ILE A 71 16.30 7.07 6.52
CA ILE A 71 14.85 7.16 6.51
C ILE A 71 14.26 5.86 7.04
N LEU A 72 13.34 5.99 7.97
CA LEU A 72 12.50 4.90 8.44
C LEU A 72 11.07 5.11 7.93
N SER A 73 10.42 4.05 7.54
CA SER A 73 9.02 4.07 7.13
C SER A 73 8.25 2.91 7.74
N VAL A 74 6.99 3.15 8.06
CA VAL A 74 6.06 2.15 8.58
C VAL A 74 4.71 2.38 7.93
N GLY A 75 4.00 1.31 7.64
CA GLY A 75 2.67 1.40 7.08
C GLY A 75 1.80 0.20 7.44
N ASN A 76 0.51 0.46 7.50
CA ASN A 76 -0.50 -0.58 7.61
C ASN A 76 -1.70 -0.23 6.71
N ARG A 77 -2.25 -1.24 6.05
CA ARG A 77 -3.39 -1.07 5.16
C ARG A 77 -4.31 -2.29 5.24
N ARG A 78 -5.60 -2.03 5.33
CA ARG A 78 -6.65 -3.01 5.14
C ARG A 78 -7.55 -2.55 4.00
N ASP A 79 -7.54 -3.28 2.90
CA ASP A 79 -8.26 -2.91 1.68
C ASP A 79 -8.65 -4.14 0.85
N VAL A 80 -9.34 -3.91 -0.25
CA VAL A 80 -9.68 -4.92 -1.24
C VAL A 80 -8.86 -4.68 -2.50
N GLU A 81 -8.21 -5.71 -3.01
CA GLU A 81 -7.32 -5.63 -4.17
C GLU A 81 -7.54 -6.78 -5.15
N GLN A 82 -7.23 -6.54 -6.40
CA GLN A 82 -7.18 -7.61 -7.39
C GLN A 82 -5.95 -8.48 -7.15
N MET A 83 -6.14 -9.79 -7.18
CA MET A 83 -5.04 -10.74 -7.00
C MET A 83 -3.96 -10.54 -8.08
N GLY A 84 -2.71 -10.53 -7.64
CA GLY A 84 -1.55 -10.42 -8.54
C GLY A 84 -1.09 -9.01 -8.88
N VAL A 85 -1.90 -7.96 -8.64
CA VAL A 85 -1.50 -6.57 -8.95
C VAL A 85 -0.62 -5.96 -7.87
N SER A 86 -0.77 -6.37 -6.63
CA SER A 86 -0.14 -5.75 -5.46
C SER A 86 1.27 -6.24 -5.13
N LEU A 87 1.80 -7.20 -5.87
CA LEU A 87 3.04 -7.91 -5.50
C LEU A 87 4.31 -7.06 -5.63
N THR A 88 4.29 -5.97 -6.38
CA THR A 88 5.50 -5.24 -6.76
C THR A 88 5.66 -3.85 -6.16
N THR A 89 4.64 -3.31 -5.52
CA THR A 89 4.65 -1.94 -4.96
C THR A 89 4.68 -1.95 -3.44
N SER A 90 5.70 -2.58 -2.88
CA SER A 90 5.89 -2.71 -1.42
C SER A 90 6.01 -1.39 -0.67
N ASN A 91 6.40 -0.31 -1.32
CA ASN A 91 6.64 0.98 -0.68
C ASN A 91 5.43 1.91 -0.64
N ASP A 92 4.38 1.62 -1.35
CA ASP A 92 3.20 2.48 -1.39
C ASP A 92 2.03 1.82 -0.67
N VAL A 93 1.98 1.98 0.65
CA VAL A 93 0.81 1.60 1.48
C VAL A 93 -0.46 2.27 0.98
N LEU A 94 -0.32 3.40 0.30
CA LEU A 94 -1.42 4.13 -0.32
C LEU A 94 -1.58 3.78 -1.80
N GLY A 95 -0.79 2.83 -2.31
CA GLY A 95 -0.83 2.38 -3.69
C GLY A 95 -2.26 2.22 -4.18
N ARG A 96 -2.52 2.81 -5.31
CA ARG A 96 -3.82 2.71 -5.95
C ARG A 96 -3.97 1.27 -6.46
N SER A 97 -4.79 0.48 -5.83
CA SER A 97 -5.35 -0.66 -6.54
C SER A 97 -6.23 -0.11 -7.65
N PHE A 98 -5.82 -0.29 -8.89
CA PHE A 98 -6.60 0.11 -10.06
C PHE A 98 -8.00 -0.49 -10.02
N ALA A 99 -8.13 -1.72 -9.54
CA ALA A 99 -9.39 -2.43 -9.42
C ALA A 99 -10.34 -1.84 -8.38
N SER A 100 -9.82 -1.26 -7.30
CA SER A 100 -10.66 -0.68 -6.25
C SER A 100 -11.05 0.79 -6.49
N SER A 101 -10.46 1.44 -7.47
CA SER A 101 -10.67 2.88 -7.73
C SER A 101 -11.08 3.22 -9.17
N ALA A 102 -11.26 2.24 -10.04
CA ALA A 102 -11.68 2.52 -11.41
C ALA A 102 -13.19 2.72 -11.48
N LEU A 103 -13.62 3.95 -11.68
CA LEU A 103 -15.02 4.32 -12.00
C LEU A 103 -15.55 3.65 -13.29
N PHE A 104 -14.64 3.11 -14.12
CA PHE A 104 -14.96 2.62 -15.47
C PHE A 104 -14.26 1.30 -15.80
N ALA A 105 -13.94 0.48 -14.81
CA ALA A 105 -13.43 -0.87 -15.11
C ALA A 105 -14.55 -1.67 -15.77
N SER A 106 -14.45 -1.83 -17.08
CA SER A 106 -15.32 -2.75 -17.82
C SER A 106 -14.81 -4.17 -17.59
N GLY A 107 -15.63 -5.05 -17.04
CA GLY A 107 -15.32 -6.46 -16.77
C GLY A 107 -15.85 -6.91 -15.43
N VAL A 108 -15.89 -8.22 -15.24
CA VAL A 108 -16.30 -8.86 -13.99
C VAL A 108 -15.15 -8.72 -12.98
N ASN A 109 -15.33 -7.88 -11.97
CA ASN A 109 -14.36 -7.61 -10.89
C ASN A 109 -14.74 -8.35 -9.59
N ASN A 110 -15.09 -9.63 -9.70
CA ASN A 110 -15.46 -10.47 -8.56
C ASN A 110 -14.28 -11.21 -7.91
N GLN A 111 -13.12 -11.25 -8.57
CA GLN A 111 -11.91 -11.93 -8.07
C GLN A 111 -11.05 -10.98 -7.23
N LEU A 112 -11.65 -10.36 -6.21
CA LEU A 112 -10.97 -9.47 -5.31
C LEU A 112 -10.58 -10.19 -4.01
N THR A 113 -9.42 -9.79 -3.48
CA THR A 113 -8.90 -10.27 -2.20
C THR A 113 -8.95 -9.17 -1.16
N SER A 114 -9.36 -9.50 0.04
CA SER A 114 -9.17 -8.67 1.22
C SER A 114 -7.72 -8.78 1.67
N VAL A 115 -7.03 -7.67 1.73
CA VAL A 115 -5.61 -7.59 2.07
C VAL A 115 -5.44 -6.85 3.38
N ASN A 116 -4.72 -7.44 4.32
CA ASN A 116 -4.16 -6.75 5.46
C ASN A 116 -2.64 -6.74 5.29
N LEU A 117 -2.06 -5.56 5.08
CA LEU A 117 -0.67 -5.34 4.74
C LEU A 117 0.01 -4.51 5.82
N THR A 118 1.14 -4.99 6.33
CA THR A 118 2.04 -4.22 7.18
C THR A 118 3.40 -4.12 6.52
N THR A 119 3.97 -2.92 6.49
CA THR A 119 5.28 -2.67 5.89
C THR A 119 6.19 -1.94 6.85
N LEU A 120 7.47 -2.30 6.81
CA LEU A 120 8.56 -1.58 7.48
C LEU A 120 9.64 -1.32 6.44
N GLY A 121 10.09 -0.09 6.34
CA GLY A 121 11.12 0.31 5.39
C GLY A 121 12.28 1.02 6.06
N PHE A 122 13.45 0.77 5.54
CA PHE A 122 14.70 1.39 5.93
C PHE A 122 15.43 1.83 4.66
N GLU A 123 15.87 3.08 4.60
CA GLU A 123 16.67 3.63 3.49
C GLU A 123 17.86 4.38 4.07
N ILE A 124 19.04 4.20 3.49
CA ILE A 124 20.26 4.92 3.88
C ILE A 124 21.15 5.19 2.67
N GLU A 125 21.81 6.33 2.64
CA GLU A 125 22.89 6.68 1.70
C GLU A 125 24.23 6.68 2.48
N PRO A 126 24.87 5.50 2.67
CA PRO A 126 26.09 5.38 3.47
C PRO A 126 27.28 6.06 2.81
N ALA A 127 27.31 6.11 1.48
CA ALA A 127 28.31 6.79 0.67
C ALA A 127 27.63 7.61 -0.42
N LYS A 128 28.29 8.65 -0.89
CA LYS A 128 27.77 9.53 -1.96
C LYS A 128 27.34 8.73 -3.18
N ASN A 129 26.10 8.95 -3.60
CA ASN A 129 25.47 8.30 -4.77
C ASN A 129 25.22 6.79 -4.63
N PHE A 130 25.38 6.23 -3.44
CA PHE A 130 25.05 4.84 -3.14
C PHE A 130 23.91 4.79 -2.14
N THR A 131 22.77 4.26 -2.56
CA THR A 131 21.57 4.13 -1.72
C THR A 131 21.31 2.65 -1.45
N PHE A 132 21.02 2.33 -0.20
CA PHE A 132 20.62 1.01 0.23
C PHE A 132 19.22 1.10 0.84
N GLN A 133 18.31 0.24 0.39
CA GLN A 133 16.95 0.16 0.89
C GLN A 133 16.61 -1.27 1.29
N THR A 134 15.91 -1.40 2.40
CA THR A 134 15.34 -2.67 2.86
C THR A 134 13.88 -2.47 3.18
N ASN A 135 13.04 -3.34 2.65
CA ASN A 135 11.62 -3.33 2.92
C ASN A 135 11.18 -4.71 3.42
N LEU A 136 10.54 -4.72 4.58
CA LEU A 136 9.88 -5.88 5.17
C LEU A 136 8.39 -5.72 4.96
N THR A 137 7.77 -6.74 4.40
CA THR A 137 6.34 -6.75 4.14
C THR A 137 5.73 -8.02 4.74
N TYR A 138 4.68 -7.84 5.51
CA TYR A 138 3.83 -8.91 5.98
C TYR A 138 2.41 -8.67 5.50
N ARG A 139 1.82 -9.66 4.83
CA ARG A 139 0.44 -9.56 4.36
C ARG A 139 -0.35 -10.82 4.63
N THR A 140 -1.62 -10.60 4.85
CA THR A 140 -2.64 -11.63 4.96
C THR A 140 -3.65 -11.38 3.85
N LEU A 141 -3.91 -12.41 3.06
CA LEU A 141 -4.86 -12.39 1.95
C LEU A 141 -6.01 -13.33 2.28
N LYS A 142 -7.25 -12.85 2.06
CA LYS A 142 -8.48 -13.63 2.14
C LYS A 142 -9.33 -13.36 0.92
N SER A 143 -10.20 -14.29 0.54
CA SER A 143 -11.22 -13.96 -0.45
C SER A 143 -12.10 -12.80 0.05
N ALA A 144 -12.38 -11.84 -0.83
CA ALA A 144 -13.30 -10.74 -0.55
C ALA A 144 -14.71 -11.01 -1.11
N SER A 145 -14.87 -12.06 -1.92
CA SER A 145 -16.13 -12.44 -2.57
C SER A 145 -16.46 -13.90 -2.27
N SER A 146 -17.75 -14.23 -2.18
CA SER A 146 -18.21 -15.62 -2.10
C SER A 146 -18.05 -16.40 -3.40
N GLU A 147 -17.87 -15.72 -4.51
CA GLU A 147 -17.70 -16.31 -5.84
C GLU A 147 -16.24 -16.70 -6.14
N PHE A 148 -15.31 -16.28 -5.30
CA PHE A 148 -13.88 -16.55 -5.43
C PHE A 148 -13.33 -17.08 -4.12
N SER A 149 -12.66 -18.23 -4.15
CA SER A 149 -12.02 -18.82 -2.97
C SER A 149 -10.50 -18.88 -3.13
N LEU A 150 -9.81 -18.59 -2.04
CA LEU A 150 -8.35 -18.76 -1.87
C LEU A 150 -8.02 -20.06 -1.10
N ASP A 151 -8.96 -21.00 -1.06
CA ASP A 151 -8.79 -22.22 -0.28
C ASP A 151 -7.65 -23.09 -0.81
N TYR A 152 -6.83 -23.59 0.10
CA TYR A 152 -5.76 -24.50 -0.21
C TYR A 152 -5.58 -25.54 0.89
N TYR A 153 -5.06 -26.71 0.53
CA TYR A 153 -4.72 -27.76 1.47
C TYR A 153 -3.36 -27.54 2.09
N THR A 154 -3.24 -27.72 3.40
CA THR A 154 -1.97 -27.57 4.13
C THR A 154 -1.22 -28.86 4.31
N ASP A 155 -1.88 -29.99 4.10
CA ASP A 155 -1.33 -31.33 4.25
C ASP A 155 -1.46 -32.16 2.97
N LEU A 156 -0.59 -33.13 2.80
CA LEU A 156 -0.60 -34.06 1.66
C LEU A 156 -1.83 -34.96 1.63
N THR A 157 -2.49 -35.13 2.78
CA THR A 157 -3.71 -35.94 2.93
C THR A 157 -4.98 -35.19 2.57
N GLN A 158 -4.86 -33.88 2.26
CA GLN A 158 -5.95 -32.99 1.88
C GLN A 158 -7.09 -32.94 2.90
N THR A 159 -6.75 -33.01 4.18
CA THR A 159 -7.73 -33.00 5.29
C THR A 159 -7.92 -31.60 5.88
N GLU A 160 -6.90 -30.75 5.85
CA GLU A 160 -6.97 -29.42 6.40
C GLU A 160 -7.02 -28.35 5.29
N ILE A 161 -8.13 -27.62 5.20
CA ILE A 161 -8.32 -26.50 4.26
C ILE A 161 -8.08 -25.19 4.98
N LYS A 162 -7.26 -24.32 4.38
CA LYS A 162 -7.09 -22.93 4.81
C LYS A 162 -7.57 -21.98 3.74
N SER A 163 -8.31 -20.94 4.17
CA SER A 163 -8.84 -19.87 3.33
C SER A 163 -8.11 -18.54 3.50
N GLU A 164 -6.96 -18.58 4.17
CA GLU A 164 -6.14 -17.41 4.45
C GLU A 164 -4.69 -17.67 4.04
N VAL A 165 -4.14 -16.84 3.16
CA VAL A 165 -2.74 -16.90 2.76
C VAL A 165 -1.96 -15.83 3.53
N LYS A 166 -0.92 -16.25 4.25
CA LYS A 166 0.02 -15.36 4.94
C LYS A 166 1.34 -15.35 4.19
N GLN A 167 1.85 -14.15 3.93
CA GLN A 167 3.09 -13.97 3.19
C GLN A 167 3.98 -12.95 3.87
N SER A 168 5.25 -13.32 4.03
CA SER A 168 6.33 -12.43 4.46
C SER A 168 7.29 -12.24 3.30
N GLU A 169 7.70 -11.00 3.05
CA GLU A 169 8.63 -10.64 1.98
C GLU A 169 9.69 -9.70 2.52
N ILE A 170 10.92 -9.94 2.14
CA ILE A 170 12.06 -9.06 2.40
C ILE A 170 12.61 -8.63 1.04
N ASN A 171 12.66 -7.33 0.80
CA ASN A 171 13.23 -6.77 -0.41
C ASN A 171 14.46 -5.95 -0.06
N PHE A 172 15.58 -6.19 -0.77
CA PHE A 172 16.80 -5.43 -0.67
C PHE A 172 17.09 -4.77 -2.01
N VAL A 173 17.32 -3.47 -1.99
CA VAL A 173 17.72 -2.70 -3.17
C VAL A 173 19.00 -1.95 -2.85
N ALA A 174 20.02 -2.14 -3.68
CA ALA A 174 21.24 -1.35 -3.66
C ALA A 174 21.34 -0.61 -5.00
N GLU A 175 21.40 0.71 -4.95
CA GLU A 175 21.45 1.57 -6.13
C GLU A 175 22.71 2.43 -6.09
N TYR A 176 23.47 2.41 -7.18
CA TYR A 176 24.60 3.32 -7.39
C TYR A 176 24.33 4.19 -8.61
N THR A 177 24.27 5.51 -8.40
CA THR A 177 23.99 6.51 -9.45
C THR A 177 25.23 7.37 -9.71
N PRO A 178 26.15 6.95 -10.61
CA PRO A 178 27.34 7.70 -10.89
C PRO A 178 26.98 9.09 -11.45
N LYS A 179 27.73 10.13 -11.03
CA LYS A 179 27.57 11.51 -11.51
C LYS A 179 26.23 12.19 -11.17
N ARG A 180 25.53 11.76 -10.12
CA ARG A 180 24.36 12.45 -9.62
C ARG A 180 24.71 13.89 -9.26
N LYS A 181 24.16 14.86 -9.99
CA LYS A 181 24.27 16.29 -9.65
C LYS A 181 23.10 16.63 -8.74
N THR A 182 23.39 17.17 -7.57
CA THR A 182 22.36 17.78 -6.72
C THR A 182 22.02 19.13 -7.33
N VAL A 183 20.83 19.30 -7.83
CA VAL A 183 20.31 20.61 -8.21
C VAL A 183 19.89 21.28 -6.91
N GLY A 184 20.66 22.29 -6.48
CA GLY A 184 20.37 23.11 -5.31
C GLY A 184 19.22 24.07 -5.54
#